data_5274f389b7aac4713bf6ad1092d21e87
#
_entry.id   5274f389b7aac4713bf6ad1092d21e87
#
_cell.length_a   1.000
_cell.length_b   1.000
_cell.length_c   1.000
_cell.angle_alpha   90.00
_cell.angle_beta   90.00
_cell.angle_gamma   90.00
#
_symmetry.space_group_name_H-M   'P 1'
#
loop_
_entity.id
_entity.type
_entity.pdbx_description
1 polymer ?
#
loop_
_entity_poly.entity_id
_entity_poly.type
_entity_poly.pdbx_seq_one_letter_code
_entity_poly.pdbx_strand_id
1 'polypeptide(L)'
;MTGPDPDDLTARARIRDAALLHFGEHGFERATIRGIAETAGVSSGLVRHHFGSKQALREACDAHLVKLISRLNDQVRADPAPADVNYVAAARAAIGPYQRYLARALAEGGAAPLFDAMVRMSEPWLADADKSRDHTPDVDRTTRAAVITAMALSVTVLHQHLSRVTGVEMFSPEGDLLLARALIDIYSHPMLSLEEAASIRAALDRVRSASPQADRESTPPRIKEHRDD
;
A
#
# COMPACT_ATOMS: atom_id res chain seq x y z
N MET A 1 -21.42 -19.42 24.81
CA MET A 1 -20.21 -18.67 24.48
C MET A 1 -20.62 -17.19 24.43
N THR A 2 -20.35 -16.44 25.46
CA THR A 2 -20.56 -14.99 25.52
C THR A 2 -19.58 -14.34 24.53
N GLY A 3 -20.08 -13.52 23.63
CA GLY A 3 -19.22 -12.70 22.74
C GLY A 3 -18.34 -11.74 23.56
N PRO A 4 -17.32 -11.11 22.93
CA PRO A 4 -16.46 -10.14 23.62
C PRO A 4 -17.30 -8.97 24.14
N ASP A 5 -16.95 -8.48 25.34
CA ASP A 5 -17.58 -7.32 25.97
C ASP A 5 -17.50 -6.09 25.03
N PRO A 6 -18.59 -5.32 24.81
CA PRO A 6 -18.57 -4.09 24.04
C PRO A 6 -17.49 -3.08 24.50
N ASP A 7 -17.24 -2.99 25.81
CA ASP A 7 -16.20 -2.12 26.35
C ASP A 7 -14.79 -2.57 25.99
N ASP A 8 -14.54 -3.89 25.93
CA ASP A 8 -13.28 -4.48 25.45
C ASP A 8 -13.07 -4.19 23.96
N LEU A 9 -14.11 -4.30 23.14
CA LEU A 9 -14.03 -3.94 21.71
C LEU A 9 -13.70 -2.46 21.52
N THR A 10 -14.31 -1.59 22.35
CA THR A 10 -14.03 -0.14 22.32
C THR A 10 -12.61 0.17 22.78
N ALA A 11 -12.11 -0.48 23.84
CA ALA A 11 -10.75 -0.32 24.33
C ALA A 11 -9.73 -0.81 23.28
N ARG A 12 -9.97 -1.95 22.66
CA ARG A 12 -9.12 -2.49 21.57
C ARG A 12 -9.03 -1.52 20.39
N ALA A 13 -10.13 -0.87 19.99
CA ALA A 13 -10.13 0.13 18.94
C ALA A 13 -9.32 1.38 19.32
N ARG A 14 -9.53 1.94 20.52
CA ARG A 14 -8.77 3.09 21.03
C ARG A 14 -7.27 2.83 21.09
N ILE A 15 -6.86 1.64 21.56
CA ILE A 15 -5.45 1.24 21.61
C ILE A 15 -4.84 1.19 20.21
N ARG A 16 -5.53 0.59 19.25
CA ARG A 16 -5.08 0.51 17.86
C ARG A 16 -4.94 1.91 17.24
N ASP A 17 -5.93 2.78 17.43
CA ASP A 17 -5.92 4.12 16.85
C ASP A 17 -4.80 4.98 17.46
N ALA A 18 -4.59 4.89 18.79
CA ALA A 18 -3.44 5.50 19.45
C ALA A 18 -2.10 4.94 18.94
N ALA A 19 -2.02 3.63 18.67
CA ALA A 19 -0.82 3.01 18.13
C ALA A 19 -0.50 3.51 16.71
N LEU A 20 -1.50 3.63 15.84
CA LEU A 20 -1.34 4.21 14.49
C LEU A 20 -0.78 5.63 14.54
N LEU A 21 -1.25 6.47 15.46
CA LEU A 21 -0.72 7.82 15.67
C LEU A 21 0.74 7.77 16.15
N HIS A 22 1.04 7.01 17.22
CA HIS A 22 2.39 6.91 17.78
C HIS A 22 3.40 6.33 16.79
N PHE A 23 3.04 5.28 16.06
CA PHE A 23 3.90 4.71 15.03
C PHE A 23 4.12 5.68 13.87
N GLY A 24 3.10 6.45 13.49
CA GLY A 24 3.21 7.50 12.48
C GLY A 24 4.11 8.65 12.88
N GLU A 25 4.04 9.11 14.13
CA GLU A 25 4.80 10.26 14.63
C GLU A 25 6.24 9.90 15.00
N HIS A 26 6.43 8.76 15.68
CA HIS A 26 7.73 8.42 16.27
C HIS A 26 8.46 7.28 15.56
N GLY A 27 7.78 6.55 14.67
CA GLY A 27 8.26 5.29 14.08
C GLY A 27 8.08 4.11 15.03
N PHE A 28 8.18 2.90 14.47
CA PHE A 28 7.96 1.67 15.24
C PHE A 28 8.94 1.55 16.42
N GLU A 29 10.23 1.80 16.21
CA GLU A 29 11.25 1.58 17.24
C GLU A 29 11.04 2.48 18.46
N ARG A 30 10.79 3.77 18.27
CA ARG A 30 10.69 4.76 19.35
C ARG A 30 9.32 4.81 20.02
N ALA A 31 8.26 4.33 19.36
CA ALA A 31 6.94 4.24 19.97
C ALA A 31 6.96 3.22 21.14
N THR A 32 6.34 3.58 22.25
CA THR A 32 6.31 2.75 23.47
C THR A 32 4.89 2.32 23.81
N ILE A 33 4.75 1.10 24.35
CA ILE A 33 3.46 0.60 24.86
C ILE A 33 2.88 1.54 25.93
N ARG A 34 3.74 2.16 26.74
CA ARG A 34 3.31 3.11 27.77
C ARG A 34 2.68 4.36 27.13
N GLY A 35 3.36 5.00 26.17
CA GLY A 35 2.83 6.19 25.50
C GLY A 35 1.53 5.89 24.74
N ILE A 36 1.46 4.74 24.06
CA ILE A 36 0.23 4.28 23.40
C ILE A 36 -0.91 4.10 24.40
N ALA A 37 -0.65 3.48 25.55
CA ALA A 37 -1.63 3.26 26.60
C ALA A 37 -2.16 4.61 27.19
N GLU A 38 -1.25 5.55 27.45
CA GLU A 38 -1.57 6.89 27.92
C GLU A 38 -2.50 7.62 26.92
N THR A 39 -2.17 7.59 25.62
CA THR A 39 -3.00 8.21 24.57
C THR A 39 -4.35 7.50 24.42
N ALA A 40 -4.41 6.18 24.56
CA ALA A 40 -5.65 5.41 24.49
C ALA A 40 -6.52 5.53 25.74
N GLY A 41 -6.03 6.14 26.83
CA GLY A 41 -6.73 6.25 28.11
C GLY A 41 -6.90 4.89 28.80
N VAL A 42 -5.88 4.01 28.72
CA VAL A 42 -5.90 2.66 29.31
C VAL A 42 -4.58 2.34 30.03
N SER A 43 -4.55 1.23 30.77
CA SER A 43 -3.29 0.75 31.36
C SER A 43 -2.41 0.03 30.31
N SER A 44 -1.07 0.03 30.50
CA SER A 44 -0.16 -0.77 29.67
C SER A 44 -0.42 -2.27 29.81
N GLY A 45 -0.97 -2.73 30.94
CA GLY A 45 -1.42 -4.10 31.14
C GLY A 45 -2.57 -4.47 30.19
N LEU A 46 -3.53 -3.57 30.01
CA LEU A 46 -4.66 -3.79 29.10
C LEU A 46 -4.21 -3.83 27.63
N VAL A 47 -3.22 -3.00 27.23
CA VAL A 47 -2.62 -3.09 25.88
C VAL A 47 -2.01 -4.48 25.66
N ARG A 48 -1.23 -5.00 26.64
CA ARG A 48 -0.64 -6.33 26.56
C ARG A 48 -1.69 -7.43 26.56
N HIS A 49 -2.77 -7.27 27.31
CA HIS A 49 -3.88 -8.22 27.33
C HIS A 49 -4.52 -8.35 25.94
N HIS A 50 -4.80 -7.24 25.25
CA HIS A 50 -5.47 -7.24 23.94
C HIS A 50 -4.56 -7.65 22.77
N PHE A 51 -3.27 -7.34 22.83
CA PHE A 51 -2.38 -7.47 21.68
C PHE A 51 -1.13 -8.32 21.94
N GLY A 52 -0.81 -8.60 23.20
CA GLY A 52 0.37 -9.37 23.59
C GLY A 52 1.68 -8.59 23.47
N SER A 53 2.06 -8.18 22.26
CA SER A 53 3.32 -7.50 21.96
C SER A 53 3.12 -6.21 21.14
N LYS A 54 4.18 -5.37 21.10
CA LYS A 54 4.21 -4.18 20.22
C LYS A 54 4.15 -4.58 18.75
N GLN A 55 4.77 -5.69 18.38
CA GLN A 55 4.74 -6.23 17.04
C GLN A 55 3.32 -6.71 16.65
N ALA A 56 2.66 -7.48 17.50
CA ALA A 56 1.27 -7.91 17.23
C ALA A 56 0.28 -6.73 17.18
N LEU A 57 0.54 -5.67 17.96
CA LEU A 57 -0.22 -4.42 17.86
C LEU A 57 -0.01 -3.75 16.50
N ARG A 58 1.22 -3.71 15.97
CA ARG A 58 1.51 -3.20 14.61
C ARG A 58 0.79 -4.02 13.54
N GLU A 59 0.85 -5.34 13.63
CA GLU A 59 0.13 -6.24 12.71
C GLU A 59 -1.39 -6.01 12.73
N ALA A 60 -1.94 -5.73 13.91
CA ALA A 60 -3.37 -5.36 14.04
C ALA A 60 -3.67 -3.98 13.43
N CYS A 61 -2.74 -3.03 13.47
CA CYS A 61 -2.83 -1.74 12.78
C CYS A 61 -2.84 -1.94 11.26
N ASP A 62 -1.90 -2.72 10.73
CA ASP A 62 -1.82 -3.04 9.30
C ASP A 62 -3.09 -3.74 8.80
N ALA A 63 -3.56 -4.75 9.52
CA ALA A 63 -4.80 -5.46 9.19
C ALA A 63 -6.04 -4.54 9.23
N HIS A 64 -6.06 -3.54 10.11
CA HIS A 64 -7.12 -2.55 10.15
C HIS A 64 -7.10 -1.66 8.92
N LEU A 65 -5.93 -1.14 8.52
CA LEU A 65 -5.79 -0.32 7.32
C LEU A 65 -6.14 -1.09 6.06
N VAL A 66 -5.70 -2.35 5.93
CA VAL A 66 -6.11 -3.22 4.82
C VAL A 66 -7.63 -3.31 4.71
N LYS A 67 -8.32 -3.58 5.82
CA LYS A 67 -9.79 -3.65 5.83
C LYS A 67 -10.45 -2.32 5.43
N LEU A 68 -9.89 -1.21 5.88
CA LEU A 68 -10.41 0.13 5.58
C LEU A 68 -10.26 0.44 4.10
N ILE A 69 -9.06 0.22 3.54
CA ILE A 69 -8.76 0.45 2.13
C ILE A 69 -9.58 -0.50 1.24
N SER A 70 -9.72 -1.79 1.62
CA SER A 70 -10.56 -2.75 0.88
C SER A 70 -12.01 -2.28 0.78
N ARG A 71 -12.60 -1.82 1.88
CA ARG A 71 -13.99 -1.32 1.86
C ARG A 71 -14.17 -0.13 0.91
N LEU A 72 -13.23 0.81 0.94
CA LEU A 72 -13.25 1.95 0.02
C LEU A 72 -13.10 1.50 -1.44
N ASN A 73 -12.16 0.59 -1.71
CA ASN A 73 -11.97 0.02 -3.04
C ASN A 73 -13.25 -0.69 -3.54
N ASP A 74 -13.90 -1.48 -2.70
CA ASP A 74 -15.12 -2.19 -3.05
C ASP A 74 -16.27 -1.22 -3.34
N GLN A 75 -16.39 -0.13 -2.58
CA GLN A 75 -17.37 0.94 -2.83
C GLN A 75 -17.14 1.62 -4.18
N VAL A 76 -15.88 2.00 -4.49
CA VAL A 76 -15.54 2.62 -5.78
C VAL A 76 -15.79 1.65 -6.94
N ARG A 77 -15.51 0.37 -6.77
CA ARG A 77 -15.76 -0.64 -7.81
C ARG A 77 -17.24 -0.90 -8.05
N ALA A 78 -18.06 -0.82 -7.00
CA ALA A 78 -19.51 -1.01 -7.12
C ALA A 78 -20.20 0.14 -7.86
N ASP A 79 -19.72 1.38 -7.69
CA ASP A 79 -20.22 2.58 -8.36
C ASP A 79 -19.04 3.54 -8.63
N PRO A 80 -18.40 3.43 -9.80
CA PRO A 80 -17.21 4.23 -10.13
C PRO A 80 -17.46 5.71 -10.38
N ALA A 81 -18.72 6.12 -10.63
CA ALA A 81 -19.07 7.50 -10.94
C ALA A 81 -20.39 7.93 -10.27
N PRO A 82 -20.51 7.85 -8.94
CA PRO A 82 -21.73 8.26 -8.25
C PRO A 82 -21.93 9.76 -8.33
N ALA A 83 -23.18 10.19 -8.54
CA ALA A 83 -23.51 11.60 -8.63
C ALA A 83 -23.28 12.36 -7.30
N ASP A 84 -23.42 11.67 -6.16
CA ASP A 84 -23.52 12.30 -4.83
C ASP A 84 -22.36 11.92 -3.88
N VAL A 85 -21.39 11.12 -4.29
CA VAL A 85 -20.29 10.67 -3.43
C VAL A 85 -18.94 11.19 -3.91
N ASN A 86 -18.30 11.99 -3.07
CA ASN A 86 -16.91 12.37 -3.27
C ASN A 86 -15.96 11.31 -2.65
N TYR A 87 -15.51 10.35 -3.45
CA TYR A 87 -14.60 9.28 -3.00
C TYR A 87 -13.26 9.79 -2.46
N VAL A 88 -12.75 10.93 -2.95
CA VAL A 88 -11.53 11.55 -2.41
C VAL A 88 -11.76 12.02 -0.99
N ALA A 89 -12.89 12.70 -0.74
CA ALA A 89 -13.24 13.13 0.60
C ALA A 89 -13.52 11.95 1.54
N ALA A 90 -14.18 10.90 1.06
CA ALA A 90 -14.44 9.68 1.81
C ALA A 90 -13.12 8.95 2.17
N ALA A 91 -12.21 8.81 1.21
CA ALA A 91 -10.89 8.24 1.45
C ALA A 91 -10.07 9.06 2.45
N ARG A 92 -10.08 10.39 2.32
CA ARG A 92 -9.43 11.28 3.28
C ARG A 92 -10.02 11.15 4.69
N ALA A 93 -11.33 11.12 4.82
CA ALA A 93 -11.99 10.95 6.12
C ALA A 93 -11.60 9.64 6.79
N ALA A 94 -11.46 8.57 6.01
CA ALA A 94 -11.15 7.24 6.52
C ALA A 94 -9.66 7.01 6.78
N ILE A 95 -8.77 7.46 5.88
CA ILE A 95 -7.33 7.15 5.90
C ILE A 95 -6.50 8.34 6.39
N GLY A 96 -7.01 9.57 6.22
CA GLY A 96 -6.27 10.80 6.53
C GLY A 96 -5.60 10.82 7.91
N PRO A 97 -6.27 10.39 9.00
CA PRO A 97 -5.65 10.31 10.31
C PRO A 97 -4.42 9.41 10.38
N TYR A 98 -4.30 8.43 9.46
CA TYR A 98 -3.27 7.39 9.46
C TYR A 98 -2.25 7.54 8.32
N GLN A 99 -2.33 8.60 7.52
CA GLN A 99 -1.43 8.83 6.38
C GLN A 99 0.05 8.85 6.78
N ARG A 100 0.38 9.46 7.93
CA ARG A 100 1.75 9.48 8.46
C ARG A 100 2.26 8.10 8.82
N TYR A 101 1.40 7.25 9.39
CA TYR A 101 1.74 5.85 9.64
C TYR A 101 2.01 5.11 8.34
N LEU A 102 1.13 5.24 7.36
CA LEU A 102 1.26 4.59 6.05
C LEU A 102 2.56 5.02 5.35
N ALA A 103 2.82 6.33 5.28
CA ALA A 103 4.04 6.86 4.68
C ALA A 103 5.31 6.28 5.33
N ARG A 104 5.34 6.26 6.65
CA ARG A 104 6.50 5.77 7.41
C ARG A 104 6.66 4.26 7.30
N ALA A 105 5.57 3.49 7.45
CA ALA A 105 5.61 2.04 7.36
C ALA A 105 6.11 1.56 5.98
N LEU A 106 5.71 2.25 4.91
CA LEU A 106 6.21 2.00 3.55
C LEU A 106 7.69 2.36 3.40
N ALA A 107 8.11 3.54 3.89
CA ALA A 107 9.50 3.98 3.80
C ALA A 107 10.47 3.10 4.61
N GLU A 108 10.05 2.57 5.75
CA GLU A 108 10.82 1.68 6.61
C GLU A 108 10.83 0.21 6.15
N GLY A 109 10.11 -0.13 5.05
CA GLY A 109 10.04 -1.48 4.50
C GLY A 109 9.25 -2.48 5.36
N GLY A 110 8.57 -2.02 6.40
CA GLY A 110 7.85 -2.87 7.35
C GLY A 110 6.39 -3.15 7.00
N ALA A 111 5.90 -2.70 5.84
CA ALA A 111 4.49 -2.78 5.44
C ALA A 111 4.23 -3.81 4.34
N ALA A 112 5.04 -4.86 4.20
CA ALA A 112 4.88 -5.85 3.13
C ALA A 112 3.46 -6.45 3.05
N PRO A 113 2.80 -6.90 4.16
CA PRO A 113 1.45 -7.43 4.07
C PRO A 113 0.41 -6.41 3.58
N LEU A 114 0.60 -5.13 3.93
CA LEU A 114 -0.26 -4.04 3.47
C LEU A 114 -0.04 -3.77 1.98
N PHE A 115 1.21 -3.70 1.53
CA PHE A 115 1.56 -3.54 0.12
C PHE A 115 0.97 -4.69 -0.72
N ASP A 116 1.18 -5.94 -0.32
CA ASP A 116 0.66 -7.13 -1.01
C ASP A 116 -0.88 -7.12 -1.10
N ALA A 117 -1.56 -6.66 -0.05
CA ALA A 117 -3.02 -6.52 -0.08
C ALA A 117 -3.45 -5.46 -1.10
N MET A 118 -2.75 -4.34 -1.20
CA MET A 118 -3.03 -3.29 -2.19
C MET A 118 -2.74 -3.74 -3.62
N VAL A 119 -1.70 -4.54 -3.84
CA VAL A 119 -1.42 -5.19 -5.14
C VAL A 119 -2.61 -6.05 -5.55
N ARG A 120 -3.08 -6.93 -4.67
CA ARG A 120 -4.26 -7.77 -4.94
C ARG A 120 -5.53 -6.96 -5.24
N MET A 121 -5.71 -5.82 -4.59
CA MET A 121 -6.84 -4.92 -4.88
C MET A 121 -6.71 -4.20 -6.23
N SER A 122 -5.49 -4.00 -6.74
CA SER A 122 -5.24 -3.38 -8.04
C SER A 122 -5.45 -4.34 -9.23
N GLU A 123 -5.30 -5.65 -9.03
CA GLU A 123 -5.43 -6.64 -10.11
C GLU A 123 -6.79 -6.64 -10.83
N PRO A 124 -7.94 -6.55 -10.14
CA PRO A 124 -9.25 -6.47 -10.81
C PRO A 124 -9.41 -5.22 -11.68
N TRP A 125 -8.85 -4.07 -11.28
CA TRP A 125 -8.87 -2.86 -12.10
C TRP A 125 -8.09 -3.03 -13.41
N LEU A 126 -6.92 -3.67 -13.33
CA LEU A 126 -6.14 -4.00 -14.53
C LEU A 126 -6.83 -5.04 -15.39
N ALA A 127 -7.51 -6.03 -14.77
CA ALA A 127 -8.29 -7.01 -15.52
C ALA A 127 -9.43 -6.36 -16.32
N ASP A 128 -10.09 -5.35 -15.75
CA ASP A 128 -11.13 -4.61 -16.43
C ASP A 128 -10.56 -3.71 -17.55
N ALA A 129 -9.45 -3.02 -17.27
CA ALA A 129 -8.75 -2.22 -18.30
C ALA A 129 -8.20 -3.08 -19.45
N ASP A 130 -7.76 -4.30 -19.18
CA ASP A 130 -7.26 -5.23 -20.21
C ASP A 130 -8.35 -5.64 -21.22
N LYS A 131 -9.63 -5.61 -20.84
CA LYS A 131 -10.75 -5.93 -21.76
C LYS A 131 -10.89 -4.95 -22.93
N SER A 132 -10.44 -3.71 -22.76
CA SER A 132 -10.49 -2.65 -23.77
C SER A 132 -9.20 -2.52 -24.60
N ARG A 133 -8.21 -3.41 -24.40
CA ARG A 133 -6.94 -3.40 -25.14
C ARG A 133 -7.04 -4.20 -26.43
N ASP A 134 -6.42 -3.67 -27.50
CA ASP A 134 -6.30 -4.36 -28.78
C ASP A 134 -5.18 -5.43 -28.81
N HIS A 135 -4.37 -5.51 -27.75
CA HIS A 135 -3.25 -6.45 -27.67
C HIS A 135 -3.06 -6.98 -26.22
N THR A 136 -2.52 -8.17 -26.12
CA THR A 136 -2.14 -8.75 -24.82
C THR A 136 -0.96 -7.99 -24.23
N PRO A 137 -1.02 -7.63 -22.94
CA PRO A 137 0.12 -7.02 -22.25
C PRO A 137 1.35 -7.93 -22.22
N ASP A 138 2.53 -7.35 -22.41
CA ASP A 138 3.82 -8.07 -22.40
C ASP A 138 4.24 -8.53 -21.00
N VAL A 139 3.70 -7.90 -19.97
CA VAL A 139 4.01 -8.16 -18.55
C VAL A 139 2.76 -8.70 -17.86
N ASP A 140 2.92 -9.70 -17.03
CA ASP A 140 1.84 -10.32 -16.28
C ASP A 140 1.11 -9.30 -15.38
N ARG A 141 -0.13 -9.63 -15.03
CA ARG A 141 -1.02 -8.71 -14.31
C ARG A 141 -0.52 -8.38 -12.92
N THR A 142 0.01 -9.35 -12.20
CA THR A 142 0.50 -9.17 -10.82
C THR A 142 1.68 -8.20 -10.79
N THR A 143 2.64 -8.34 -11.72
CA THR A 143 3.76 -7.41 -11.85
C THR A 143 3.27 -5.99 -12.17
N ARG A 144 2.33 -5.84 -13.12
CA ARG A 144 1.75 -4.53 -13.43
C ARG A 144 0.97 -3.94 -12.24
N ALA A 145 0.25 -4.77 -11.49
CA ALA A 145 -0.44 -4.38 -10.26
C ALA A 145 0.54 -3.90 -9.19
N ALA A 146 1.66 -4.58 -9.02
CA ALA A 146 2.72 -4.16 -8.09
C ALA A 146 3.31 -2.80 -8.48
N VAL A 147 3.61 -2.58 -9.76
CA VAL A 147 4.15 -1.30 -10.26
C VAL A 147 3.16 -0.16 -10.07
N ILE A 148 1.89 -0.31 -10.46
CA ILE A 148 0.89 0.76 -10.31
C ILE A 148 0.60 1.05 -8.84
N THR A 149 0.60 0.03 -7.98
CA THR A 149 0.48 0.19 -6.52
C THR A 149 1.67 0.97 -5.96
N ALA A 150 2.89 0.65 -6.36
CA ALA A 150 4.09 1.38 -5.94
C ALA A 150 4.03 2.85 -6.39
N MET A 151 3.61 3.12 -7.63
CA MET A 151 3.42 4.48 -8.14
C MET A 151 2.37 5.26 -7.32
N ALA A 152 1.23 4.66 -7.02
CA ALA A 152 0.18 5.28 -6.20
C ALA A 152 0.66 5.57 -4.78
N LEU A 153 1.37 4.64 -4.15
CA LEU A 153 1.89 4.79 -2.79
C LEU A 153 3.08 5.75 -2.70
N SER A 154 3.83 5.95 -3.79
CA SER A 154 4.94 6.91 -3.82
C SER A 154 4.49 8.34 -3.51
N VAL A 155 3.28 8.72 -3.88
CA VAL A 155 2.67 10.01 -3.53
C VAL A 155 2.63 10.19 -2.01
N THR A 156 2.23 9.15 -1.26
CA THR A 156 2.17 9.20 0.20
C THR A 156 3.56 9.32 0.82
N VAL A 157 4.56 8.62 0.28
CA VAL A 157 5.95 8.67 0.77
C VAL A 157 6.61 10.01 0.43
N LEU A 158 6.34 10.54 -0.77
CA LEU A 158 6.94 11.77 -1.29
C LEU A 158 6.11 13.04 -1.05
N HIS A 159 5.08 12.97 -0.20
CA HIS A 159 4.14 14.06 0.05
C HIS A 159 4.81 15.40 0.37
N GLN A 160 5.92 15.42 1.14
CA GLN A 160 6.64 16.65 1.48
C GLN A 160 7.27 17.32 0.24
N HIS A 161 7.79 16.52 -0.69
CA HIS A 161 8.33 17.05 -1.95
C HIS A 161 7.24 17.60 -2.85
N LEU A 162 6.09 16.89 -2.91
CA LEU A 162 4.92 17.36 -3.65
C LEU A 162 4.38 18.67 -3.06
N SER A 163 4.21 18.75 -1.73
CA SER A 163 3.78 19.98 -1.06
C SER A 163 4.70 21.15 -1.35
N ARG A 164 6.04 20.93 -1.33
CA ARG A 164 7.02 21.96 -1.65
C ARG A 164 6.93 22.46 -3.09
N VAL A 165 6.72 21.55 -4.06
CA VAL A 165 6.66 21.93 -5.50
C VAL A 165 5.35 22.58 -5.85
N THR A 166 4.24 22.09 -5.31
CA THR A 166 2.90 22.61 -5.61
C THR A 166 2.48 23.82 -4.79
N GLY A 167 3.16 24.05 -3.66
CA GLY A 167 2.76 25.06 -2.67
C GLY A 167 1.53 24.70 -1.85
N VAL A 168 1.00 23.47 -2.01
CA VAL A 168 -0.20 22.96 -1.31
C VAL A 168 0.18 21.81 -0.39
N GLU A 169 -0.27 21.83 0.85
CA GLU A 169 -0.08 20.70 1.78
C GLU A 169 -0.82 19.45 1.26
N MET A 170 -0.08 18.40 0.92
CA MET A 170 -0.65 17.20 0.29
C MET A 170 -1.63 16.45 1.20
N PHE A 171 -1.42 16.47 2.52
CA PHE A 171 -2.34 15.85 3.48
C PHE A 171 -3.42 16.81 3.97
N SER A 172 -3.93 17.65 3.08
CA SER A 172 -5.03 18.58 3.30
C SER A 172 -6.19 18.33 2.32
N PRO A 173 -7.39 18.84 2.60
CA PRO A 173 -8.50 18.74 1.65
C PRO A 173 -8.21 19.34 0.27
N GLU A 174 -7.41 20.41 0.22
CA GLU A 174 -6.99 21.05 -1.01
C GLU A 174 -5.97 20.18 -1.77
N GLY A 175 -5.00 19.58 -1.04
CA GLY A 175 -4.02 18.65 -1.60
C GLY A 175 -4.67 17.40 -2.18
N ASP A 176 -5.66 16.82 -1.50
CA ASP A 176 -6.42 15.66 -2.00
C ASP A 176 -7.13 15.98 -3.32
N LEU A 177 -7.74 17.15 -3.41
CA LEU A 177 -8.46 17.58 -4.63
C LEU A 177 -7.48 17.85 -5.78
N LEU A 178 -6.36 18.51 -5.48
CA LEU A 178 -5.30 18.78 -6.46
C LEU A 178 -4.74 17.46 -7.00
N LEU A 179 -4.41 16.52 -6.11
CA LEU A 179 -3.89 15.21 -6.49
C LEU A 179 -4.89 14.42 -7.34
N ALA A 180 -6.17 14.40 -6.95
CA ALA A 180 -7.19 13.70 -7.70
C ALA A 180 -7.32 14.24 -9.11
N ARG A 181 -7.33 15.56 -9.31
CA ARG A 181 -7.38 16.20 -10.63
C ARG A 181 -6.15 15.88 -11.48
N ALA A 182 -4.96 15.99 -10.88
CA ALA A 182 -3.72 15.66 -11.58
C ALA A 182 -3.67 14.20 -12.04
N LEU A 183 -4.12 13.26 -11.21
CA LEU A 183 -4.20 11.85 -11.58
C LEU A 183 -5.22 11.59 -12.70
N ILE A 184 -6.39 12.25 -12.67
CA ILE A 184 -7.37 12.16 -13.74
C ILE A 184 -6.76 12.65 -15.06
N ASP A 185 -6.09 13.80 -15.06
CA ASP A 185 -5.45 14.35 -16.26
C ASP A 185 -4.36 13.42 -16.81
N ILE A 186 -3.51 12.85 -15.94
CA ILE A 186 -2.44 11.92 -16.32
C ILE A 186 -3.01 10.62 -16.91
N TYR A 187 -4.02 10.03 -16.27
CA TYR A 187 -4.56 8.73 -16.69
C TYR A 187 -5.52 8.84 -17.90
N SER A 188 -6.16 9.98 -18.11
CA SER A 188 -7.05 10.19 -19.25
C SER A 188 -6.33 10.58 -20.53
N HIS A 189 -5.09 11.06 -20.44
CA HIS A 189 -4.28 11.49 -21.58
C HIS A 189 -2.93 10.73 -21.56
N PRO A 190 -2.82 9.62 -22.33
CA PRO A 190 -1.59 8.84 -22.35
C PRO A 190 -0.42 9.67 -22.89
N MET A 191 0.71 9.63 -22.20
CA MET A 191 1.95 10.36 -22.56
C MET A 191 2.66 9.75 -23.79
N LEU A 192 2.32 8.51 -24.15
CA LEU A 192 2.87 7.81 -25.32
C LEU A 192 1.74 7.45 -26.26
N SER A 193 1.89 7.72 -27.54
CA SER A 193 1.05 7.16 -28.57
C SER A 193 1.24 5.64 -28.69
N LEU A 194 0.29 4.95 -29.31
CA LEU A 194 0.41 3.50 -29.53
C LEU A 194 1.62 3.15 -30.42
N GLU A 195 1.94 4.00 -31.40
CA GLU A 195 3.09 3.85 -32.30
C GLU A 195 4.43 4.01 -31.54
N GLU A 196 4.57 5.05 -30.73
CA GLU A 196 5.74 5.25 -29.88
C GLU A 196 5.92 4.08 -28.91
N ALA A 197 4.85 3.64 -28.26
CA ALA A 197 4.88 2.49 -27.37
C ALA A 197 5.32 1.20 -28.09
N ALA A 198 4.84 0.95 -29.33
CA ALA A 198 5.25 -0.19 -30.12
C ALA A 198 6.74 -0.12 -30.52
N SER A 199 7.22 1.08 -30.91
CA SER A 199 8.64 1.29 -31.22
C SER A 199 9.55 1.04 -30.02
N ILE A 200 9.16 1.51 -28.84
CA ILE A 200 9.90 1.30 -27.60
C ILE A 200 9.93 -0.19 -27.21
N ARG A 201 8.80 -0.91 -27.32
CA ARG A 201 8.76 -2.36 -27.06
C ARG A 201 9.72 -3.11 -27.98
N ALA A 202 9.69 -2.81 -29.28
CA ALA A 202 10.61 -3.45 -30.25
C ALA A 202 12.08 -3.16 -29.91
N ALA A 203 12.42 -1.99 -29.36
CA ALA A 203 13.75 -1.68 -28.90
C ALA A 203 14.14 -2.50 -27.65
N LEU A 204 13.24 -2.65 -26.68
CA LEU A 204 13.45 -3.48 -25.50
C LEU A 204 13.63 -4.96 -25.85
N ASP A 205 12.89 -5.48 -26.83
CA ASP A 205 13.04 -6.87 -27.30
C ASP A 205 14.41 -7.10 -27.96
N ARG A 206 14.92 -6.13 -28.71
CA ARG A 206 16.29 -6.20 -29.26
C ARG A 206 17.34 -6.23 -28.16
N VAL A 207 17.21 -5.41 -27.12
CA VAL A 207 18.12 -5.42 -25.97
C VAL A 207 18.10 -6.76 -25.25
N ARG A 208 16.91 -7.31 -25.01
CA ARG A 208 16.75 -8.63 -24.38
C ARG A 208 17.41 -9.75 -25.21
N SER A 209 17.25 -9.72 -26.53
CA SER A 209 17.83 -10.71 -27.44
C SER A 209 19.35 -10.57 -27.61
N ALA A 210 19.88 -9.36 -27.40
CA ALA A 210 21.31 -9.09 -27.50
C ALA A 210 22.07 -9.35 -26.18
N SER A 211 21.36 -9.44 -25.04
CA SER A 211 21.98 -9.83 -23.77
C SER A 211 22.25 -11.32 -23.77
N PRO A 212 23.52 -11.80 -23.63
CA PRO A 212 23.79 -13.22 -23.48
C PRO A 212 23.00 -13.74 -22.28
N GLN A 213 22.34 -14.89 -22.43
CA GLN A 213 21.76 -15.63 -21.32
C GLN A 213 22.89 -15.90 -20.33
N ALA A 214 22.96 -15.09 -19.26
CA ALA A 214 23.85 -15.40 -18.15
C ALA A 214 23.41 -16.75 -17.59
N ASP A 215 24.27 -17.73 -17.74
CA ASP A 215 24.16 -19.15 -17.46
C ASP A 215 23.24 -19.44 -16.26
N ARG A 216 22.06 -20.00 -16.55
CA ARG A 216 21.31 -20.80 -15.58
C ARG A 216 21.88 -22.23 -15.56
N GLU A 217 23.15 -22.37 -15.30
CA GLU A 217 23.82 -23.64 -14.94
C GLU A 217 24.78 -23.42 -13.77
N SER A 218 24.23 -23.09 -12.60
CA SER A 218 24.90 -23.45 -11.37
C SER A 218 24.27 -24.76 -10.85
N THR A 219 24.67 -25.85 -11.44
CA THR A 219 24.58 -27.18 -10.83
C THR A 219 25.27 -27.12 -9.47
N PRO A 220 24.60 -27.42 -8.35
CA PRO A 220 25.28 -27.46 -7.06
C PRO A 220 26.34 -28.60 -7.09
N PRO A 221 27.53 -28.40 -6.49
CA PRO A 221 28.57 -29.41 -6.46
C PRO A 221 28.04 -30.64 -5.73
N ARG A 222 28.14 -31.79 -6.39
CA ARG A 222 27.92 -33.10 -5.78
C ARG A 222 28.87 -33.25 -4.60
N ILE A 223 28.32 -33.35 -3.39
CA ILE A 223 29.05 -33.78 -2.21
C ILE A 223 29.46 -35.24 -2.44
N LYS A 224 30.77 -35.47 -2.56
CA LYS A 224 31.32 -36.82 -2.53
C LYS A 224 31.19 -37.35 -1.12
N GLU A 225 30.34 -38.36 -0.94
CA GLU A 225 30.35 -39.18 0.27
C GLU A 225 31.70 -39.90 0.34
N HIS A 226 32.49 -39.54 1.33
CA HIS A 226 33.64 -40.31 1.74
C HIS A 226 33.11 -41.54 2.51
N ARG A 227 33.23 -42.70 1.90
CA ARG A 227 33.17 -43.99 2.60
C ARG A 227 34.52 -44.18 3.21
N ASP A 228 34.59 -44.16 4.51
CA ASP A 228 35.70 -44.73 5.29
C ASP A 228 35.42 -46.21 5.51
N ASP A 229 36.42 -47.02 5.13
CA ASP A 229 36.59 -48.42 5.51
C ASP A 229 37.09 -48.55 6.94
#